data_cabb302bad8e96ab62d3b3b618c74e98
#
_entry.id   cabb302bad8e96ab62d3b3b618c74e98
#
_cell.length_a   1.000
_cell.length_b   1.000
_cell.length_c   1.000
_cell.angle_alpha   90.00
_cell.angle_beta   90.00
_cell.angle_gamma   90.00
#
_symmetry.space_group_name_H-M   'P 1'
#
loop_
_entity.id
_entity.type
_entity.pdbx_description
1 polymer ?
#
loop_
_entity_poly.entity_id
_entity_poly.type
_entity_poly.pdbx_seq_one_letter_code
_entity_poly.pdbx_strand_id
1 'polypeptide(L)'
;MGNMETRNIDAPHETRKFQANGHLDVVTLGDFTLGRGTFQPGWQWSRDVRPIVGTGSCQVRHTGICVSGRMTVHSDDDTEVTIEPGDVFVLEPGHDAWTIGDEPCILMDTGVAAYAKPES
;
A
#
# COMPACT_ATOMS: atom_id res chain seq x y z
N MET A 1 -27.67 12.58 8.83
CA MET A 1 -26.28 12.43 8.49
C MET A 1 -25.51 13.71 8.75
N GLY A 2 -24.46 13.66 9.52
CA GLY A 2 -23.65 14.82 9.83
C GLY A 2 -22.64 15.13 8.75
N ASN A 3 -22.03 16.30 8.83
CA ASN A 3 -20.93 16.72 7.97
C ASN A 3 -19.55 16.43 8.59
N MET A 4 -19.51 15.65 9.66
CA MET A 4 -18.29 15.22 10.33
C MET A 4 -18.38 13.72 10.59
N GLU A 5 -17.32 12.99 10.21
CA GLU A 5 -17.26 11.56 10.39
C GLU A 5 -15.87 11.18 10.89
N THR A 6 -15.81 10.16 11.72
CA THR A 6 -14.55 9.56 12.15
C THR A 6 -14.68 8.04 12.14
N ARG A 7 -13.55 7.37 11.91
CA ARG A 7 -13.48 5.93 12.08
C ARG A 7 -12.04 5.55 12.36
N ASN A 8 -11.83 4.65 13.30
CA ASN A 8 -10.51 4.19 13.64
C ASN A 8 -10.02 3.19 12.60
N ILE A 9 -8.76 3.32 12.17
CA ILE A 9 -8.18 2.41 11.20
C ILE A 9 -8.07 0.97 11.73
N ASP A 10 -8.08 0.78 13.04
CA ASP A 10 -8.11 -0.55 13.66
C ASP A 10 -9.49 -1.20 13.60
N ALA A 11 -10.51 -0.48 13.11
CA ALA A 11 -11.83 -0.99 12.82
C ALA A 11 -12.18 -0.72 11.35
N PRO A 12 -11.39 -1.27 10.41
CA PRO A 12 -11.52 -0.93 8.99
C PRO A 12 -12.85 -1.39 8.40
N HIS A 13 -13.27 -0.74 7.32
CA HIS A 13 -14.44 -1.18 6.54
C HIS A 13 -14.15 -2.46 5.78
N GLU A 14 -12.90 -2.65 5.34
CA GLU A 14 -12.47 -3.88 4.70
C GLU A 14 -11.00 -4.13 4.97
N THR A 15 -10.60 -5.38 4.89
CA THR A 15 -9.19 -5.80 4.90
C THR A 15 -8.96 -6.64 3.66
N ARG A 16 -7.95 -6.24 2.88
CA ARG A 16 -7.53 -6.98 1.68
C ARG A 16 -6.24 -7.71 2.01
N LYS A 17 -6.30 -9.02 2.04
CA LYS A 17 -5.11 -9.84 2.28
C LYS A 17 -4.34 -9.97 0.98
N PHE A 18 -3.01 -9.82 1.06
CA PHE A 18 -2.14 -10.15 -0.07
C PHE A 18 -2.06 -11.67 -0.22
N GLN A 19 -1.46 -12.12 -1.31
CA GLN A 19 -1.23 -13.55 -1.50
C GLN A 19 -0.42 -14.12 -0.33
N ALA A 20 0.56 -13.33 0.17
CA ALA A 20 1.35 -13.65 1.34
C ALA A 20 1.95 -12.35 1.90
N ASN A 21 2.44 -12.41 3.14
CA ASN A 21 3.29 -11.39 3.75
C ASN A 21 2.64 -10.02 3.94
N GLY A 22 1.33 -9.97 4.12
CA GLY A 22 0.73 -8.72 4.54
C GLY A 22 -0.71 -8.52 4.12
N HIS A 23 -1.19 -7.31 4.40
CA HIS A 23 -2.58 -6.94 4.16
C HIS A 23 -2.72 -5.42 4.09
N LEU A 24 -3.88 -4.98 3.63
CA LEU A 24 -4.27 -3.58 3.57
C LEU A 24 -5.59 -3.41 4.31
N ASP A 25 -5.60 -2.58 5.33
CA ASP A 25 -6.82 -2.16 6.03
C ASP A 25 -7.33 -0.87 5.40
N VAL A 26 -8.62 -0.79 5.07
CA VAL A 26 -9.19 0.32 4.33
C VAL A 26 -10.34 0.93 5.10
N VAL A 27 -10.31 2.26 5.24
CA VAL A 27 -11.42 3.07 5.75
C VAL A 27 -11.84 4.04 4.67
N THR A 28 -13.14 4.14 4.42
CA THR A 28 -13.70 5.09 3.46
C THR A 28 -14.74 5.96 4.18
N LEU A 29 -14.53 7.27 4.13
CA LEU A 29 -15.44 8.27 4.71
C LEU A 29 -15.82 9.23 3.59
N GLY A 30 -17.06 9.15 3.12
CA GLY A 30 -17.50 9.92 1.95
C GLY A 30 -16.65 9.54 0.73
N ASP A 31 -16.01 10.52 0.13
CA ASP A 31 -15.13 10.33 -1.02
C ASP A 31 -13.64 10.17 -0.63
N PHE A 32 -13.34 10.14 0.67
CA PHE A 32 -11.97 9.98 1.16
C PHE A 32 -11.71 8.53 1.54
N THR A 33 -10.66 7.94 0.99
CA THR A 33 -10.23 6.58 1.30
C THR A 33 -8.81 6.61 1.85
N LEU A 34 -8.61 5.96 2.99
CA LEU A 34 -7.29 5.79 3.58
C LEU A 34 -7.02 4.30 3.79
N GLY A 35 -5.85 3.86 3.36
CA GLY A 35 -5.39 2.51 3.60
C GLY A 35 -4.17 2.48 4.52
N ARG A 36 -4.11 1.47 5.39
CA ARG A 36 -2.90 1.15 6.13
C ARG A 36 -2.37 -0.16 5.59
N GLY A 37 -1.29 -0.08 4.84
CA GLY A 37 -0.58 -1.26 4.35
C GLY A 37 0.38 -1.79 5.39
N THR A 38 0.30 -3.09 5.66
CA THR A 38 1.25 -3.81 6.51
C THR A 38 2.00 -4.79 5.64
N PHE A 39 3.29 -4.54 5.45
CA PHE A 39 4.15 -5.29 4.54
C PHE A 39 5.21 -6.00 5.36
N GLN A 40 5.01 -7.30 5.59
CA GLN A 40 5.88 -8.09 6.45
C GLN A 40 7.28 -8.26 5.85
N PRO A 41 8.30 -8.60 6.67
CA PRO A 41 9.59 -8.96 6.11
C PRO A 41 9.45 -10.04 5.03
N GLY A 42 10.15 -9.83 3.92
CA GLY A 42 10.05 -10.73 2.77
C GLY A 42 8.96 -10.40 1.77
N TRP A 43 8.09 -9.44 2.08
CA TRP A 43 7.06 -9.04 1.11
C TRP A 43 7.69 -8.42 -0.15
N GLN A 44 7.14 -8.80 -1.30
CA GLN A 44 7.47 -8.20 -2.59
C GLN A 44 6.19 -8.13 -3.44
N TRP A 45 5.91 -6.97 -4.02
CA TRP A 45 4.68 -6.77 -4.78
C TRP A 45 4.54 -7.79 -5.92
N SER A 46 5.59 -8.02 -6.70
CA SER A 46 5.53 -8.90 -7.87
C SER A 46 5.26 -10.36 -7.52
N ARG A 47 5.53 -10.78 -6.28
CA ARG A 47 5.26 -12.13 -5.81
C ARG A 47 3.96 -12.22 -5.01
N ASP A 48 3.67 -11.22 -4.17
CA ASP A 48 2.63 -11.33 -3.15
C ASP A 48 1.34 -10.57 -3.50
N VAL A 49 1.38 -9.62 -4.44
CA VAL A 49 0.20 -8.86 -4.88
C VAL A 49 -0.11 -9.10 -6.35
N ARG A 50 0.89 -9.18 -7.20
CA ARG A 50 0.70 -9.37 -8.64
C ARG A 50 -0.23 -10.53 -9.01
N PRO A 51 -0.18 -11.69 -8.32
CA PRO A 51 -1.10 -12.77 -8.66
C PRO A 51 -2.57 -12.41 -8.45
N ILE A 52 -2.86 -11.43 -7.60
CA ILE A 52 -4.24 -10.97 -7.36
C ILE A 52 -4.69 -10.02 -8.48
N VAL A 53 -3.83 -9.09 -8.88
CA VAL A 53 -4.21 -8.00 -9.79
C VAL A 53 -3.94 -8.31 -11.26
N GLY A 54 -2.92 -9.13 -11.55
CA GLY A 54 -2.67 -9.62 -12.91
C GLY A 54 -1.87 -8.70 -13.82
N THR A 55 -1.36 -7.55 -13.33
CA THR A 55 -0.55 -6.64 -14.14
C THR A 55 0.94 -6.97 -14.01
N GLY A 56 1.77 -6.51 -14.96
CA GLY A 56 3.22 -6.76 -14.94
C GLY A 56 3.94 -5.97 -13.86
N SER A 57 3.45 -4.78 -13.53
CA SER A 57 3.94 -3.96 -12.42
C SER A 57 2.75 -3.26 -11.77
N CYS A 58 2.96 -2.66 -10.59
CA CYS A 58 1.87 -1.98 -9.90
C CYS A 58 1.43 -0.75 -10.69
N GLN A 59 0.15 -0.68 -11.04
CA GLN A 59 -0.43 0.40 -11.83
C GLN A 59 -1.20 1.41 -11.00
N VAL A 60 -1.07 1.34 -9.67
CA VAL A 60 -1.74 2.26 -8.75
C VAL A 60 -0.78 3.40 -8.40
N ARG A 61 -1.31 4.63 -8.41
CA ARG A 61 -0.60 5.79 -7.89
C ARG A 61 -0.81 5.83 -6.37
N HIS A 62 0.29 5.85 -5.62
CA HIS A 62 0.25 5.86 -4.17
C HIS A 62 0.70 7.21 -3.63
N THR A 63 0.00 7.73 -2.62
CA THR A 63 0.35 8.97 -1.93
C THR A 63 0.14 8.79 -0.44
N GLY A 64 1.16 9.08 0.36
CA GLY A 64 1.03 8.88 1.79
C GLY A 64 2.30 9.11 2.57
N ILE A 65 2.38 8.44 3.71
CA ILE A 65 3.50 8.56 4.64
C ILE A 65 3.86 7.19 5.23
N CYS A 66 5.15 6.95 5.40
CA CYS A 66 5.63 5.76 6.10
C CYS A 66 5.59 5.98 7.62
N VAL A 67 4.99 5.03 8.34
CA VAL A 67 4.89 5.08 9.79
C VAL A 67 6.05 4.33 10.45
N SER A 68 6.39 3.15 9.92
CA SER A 68 7.48 2.32 10.48
C SER A 68 8.01 1.37 9.41
N GLY A 69 9.18 0.82 9.66
CA GLY A 69 9.85 -0.08 8.73
C GLY A 69 10.39 0.64 7.50
N ARG A 70 10.86 -0.14 6.52
CA ARG A 70 11.46 0.42 5.30
C ARG A 70 11.04 -0.38 4.08
N MET A 71 10.94 0.29 2.95
CA MET A 71 10.55 -0.32 1.69
C MET A 71 11.37 0.28 0.55
N THR A 72 11.84 -0.54 -0.37
CA THR A 72 12.40 -0.08 -1.64
C THR A 72 11.33 -0.17 -2.73
N VAL A 73 11.21 0.87 -3.53
CA VAL A 73 10.34 0.90 -4.70
C VAL A 73 11.20 1.07 -5.94
N HIS A 74 11.00 0.18 -6.91
CA HIS A 74 11.74 0.17 -8.16
C HIS A 74 10.77 0.42 -9.31
N SER A 75 11.00 1.52 -10.02
CA SER A 75 10.15 1.91 -11.15
C SER A 75 10.54 1.16 -12.43
N ASP A 76 9.59 1.01 -13.34
CA ASP A 76 9.83 0.38 -14.65
C ASP A 76 10.90 1.13 -15.47
N ASP A 77 11.17 2.39 -15.17
CA ASP A 77 12.23 3.18 -15.82
C ASP A 77 13.58 3.07 -15.12
N ASP A 78 13.72 2.09 -14.19
CA ASP A 78 14.95 1.80 -13.43
C ASP A 78 15.34 2.86 -12.40
N THR A 79 14.44 3.81 -12.05
CA THR A 79 14.67 4.63 -10.87
C THR A 79 14.23 3.89 -9.62
N GLU A 80 14.88 4.19 -8.49
CA GLU A 80 14.65 3.47 -7.26
C GLU A 80 14.67 4.44 -6.08
N VAL A 81 13.74 4.26 -5.15
CA VAL A 81 13.73 5.02 -3.90
C VAL A 81 13.55 4.06 -2.73
N THR A 82 14.08 4.44 -1.58
CA THR A 82 13.84 3.74 -0.32
C THR A 82 13.02 4.65 0.58
N ILE A 83 11.90 4.11 1.06
CA ILE A 83 10.97 4.81 1.94
C ILE A 83 11.30 4.41 3.37
N GLU A 84 11.44 5.40 4.26
CA GLU A 84 11.77 5.22 5.66
C GLU A 84 10.74 5.93 6.55
N PRO A 85 10.69 5.64 7.87
CA PRO A 85 9.70 6.27 8.76
C PRO A 85 9.74 7.79 8.67
N GLY A 86 8.57 8.39 8.50
CA GLY A 86 8.42 9.83 8.33
C GLY A 86 8.48 10.32 6.90
N ASP A 87 8.90 9.47 5.96
CA ASP A 87 8.94 9.87 4.56
C ASP A 87 7.53 9.97 4.00
N VAL A 88 7.23 11.11 3.40
CA VAL A 88 6.04 11.33 2.59
C VAL A 88 6.38 10.91 1.17
N PHE A 89 5.50 10.15 0.52
CA PHE A 89 5.80 9.58 -0.79
C PHE A 89 4.70 9.84 -1.81
N VAL A 90 5.11 9.95 -3.06
CA VAL A 90 4.26 9.84 -4.24
C VAL A 90 4.92 8.79 -5.13
N LEU A 91 4.19 7.74 -5.44
CA LEU A 91 4.68 6.66 -6.29
C LEU A 91 3.75 6.57 -7.50
N GLU A 92 4.28 6.90 -8.67
CA GLU A 92 3.50 6.83 -9.90
C GLU A 92 3.32 5.39 -10.36
N PRO A 93 2.32 5.08 -11.18
CA PRO A 93 2.14 3.73 -11.73
C PRO A 93 3.38 3.21 -12.45
N GLY A 94 3.55 1.89 -12.44
CA GLY A 94 4.67 1.25 -13.13
C GLY A 94 5.84 1.00 -12.21
N HIS A 95 5.62 0.25 -11.11
CA HIS A 95 6.68 -0.06 -10.16
C HIS A 95 6.50 -1.44 -9.54
N ASP A 96 7.59 -1.98 -9.03
CA ASP A 96 7.64 -3.09 -8.07
C ASP A 96 8.12 -2.52 -6.73
N ALA A 97 7.96 -3.27 -5.66
CA ALA A 97 8.40 -2.83 -4.34
C ALA A 97 8.63 -4.03 -3.43
N TRP A 98 9.49 -3.86 -2.44
CA TRP A 98 9.75 -4.91 -1.46
C TRP A 98 10.16 -4.31 -0.12
N THR A 99 9.79 -5.03 0.94
CA THR A 99 10.13 -4.67 2.31
C THR A 99 11.62 -4.95 2.57
N ILE A 100 12.28 -4.02 3.26
CA ILE A 100 13.70 -4.16 3.63
C ILE A 100 13.77 -4.43 5.14
N GLY A 101 14.67 -5.33 5.51
CA GLY A 101 14.94 -5.58 6.92
C GLY A 101 14.02 -6.63 7.52
N ASP A 102 14.03 -6.71 8.85
CA ASP A 102 13.38 -7.78 9.59
C ASP A 102 12.19 -7.30 10.42
N GLU A 103 11.69 -6.09 10.13
CA GLU A 103 10.46 -5.58 10.74
C GLU A 103 9.44 -5.21 9.65
N PRO A 104 8.14 -5.24 9.97
CA PRO A 104 7.12 -4.84 9.00
C PRO A 104 7.28 -3.38 8.59
N CYS A 105 6.99 -3.08 7.32
CA CYS A 105 6.83 -1.73 6.84
C CYS A 105 5.36 -1.35 6.91
N ILE A 106 5.03 -0.24 7.55
CA ILE A 106 3.67 0.27 7.69
C ILE A 106 3.56 1.58 6.93
N LEU A 107 2.67 1.60 5.94
CA LEU A 107 2.41 2.79 5.14
C LEU A 107 0.96 3.23 5.30
N MET A 108 0.74 4.53 5.49
CA MET A 108 -0.60 5.14 5.38
C MET A 108 -0.69 5.76 3.98
N ASP A 109 -1.70 5.37 3.21
CA ASP A 109 -1.76 5.61 1.77
C ASP A 109 -3.17 6.02 1.36
N THR A 110 -3.28 7.12 0.63
CA THR A 110 -4.58 7.62 0.14
C THR A 110 -4.88 7.15 -1.28
N GLY A 111 -3.95 6.46 -1.94
CA GLY A 111 -4.13 5.98 -3.31
C GLY A 111 -4.49 4.50 -3.38
N VAL A 112 -5.40 4.01 -2.53
CA VAL A 112 -5.61 2.57 -2.37
C VAL A 112 -6.99 2.08 -2.84
N ALA A 113 -7.80 2.93 -3.46
CA ALA A 113 -9.15 2.53 -3.82
C ALA A 113 -9.18 1.22 -4.64
N ALA A 114 -8.24 1.04 -5.56
CA ALA A 114 -8.13 -0.16 -6.39
C ALA A 114 -6.96 -1.07 -6.03
N TYR A 115 -6.18 -0.73 -5.00
CA TYR A 115 -4.95 -1.47 -4.69
C TYR A 115 -5.28 -2.86 -4.14
N ALA A 116 -4.51 -3.86 -4.59
CA ALA A 116 -4.65 -5.26 -4.17
C ALA A 116 -6.06 -5.81 -4.42
N LYS A 117 -6.75 -5.30 -5.43
CA LYS A 117 -8.02 -5.83 -5.92
C LYS A 117 -7.82 -6.46 -7.29
N PRO A 118 -8.55 -7.54 -7.61
CA PRO A 118 -8.54 -8.09 -8.96
C PRO A 118 -9.01 -7.04 -9.96
N GLU A 119 -8.43 -7.04 -11.17
CA GLU A 119 -9.00 -6.28 -12.28
C GLU A 119 -10.30 -6.93 -12.71
N SER A 120 -11.28 -6.09 -12.97
CA SER A 120 -12.60 -6.56 -13.43
C SER A 120 -12.79 -6.39 -14.93
#